data_ffed842a9b666f1818cef91ab9fb1ad8
#
_entry.id   ffed842a9b666f1818cef91ab9fb1ad8
#
_cell.length_a   1.000
_cell.length_b   1.000
_cell.length_c   1.000
_cell.angle_alpha   90.00
_cell.angle_beta   90.00
_cell.angle_gamma   90.00
#
_symmetry.space_group_name_H-M   'P 1'
#
loop_
_entity.id
_entity.type
_entity.pdbx_description
1 polymer ?
#
loop_
_entity_poly.entity_id
_entity_poly.type
_entity_poly.pdbx_seq_one_letter_code
_entity_poly.pdbx_strand_id
1 'polypeptide(L)'
;MSSRPSEPALSVTPRIGYVVGRLDRAIRREISALVAPFGLTVPKYTALSILRDRPGLSNAQLARRCYVTPQSMNEVLIALEADGLIVRSPAANHGRVVEVTLSERGREVLAACDRAVTHMENAMLADLDDAGRKQLLDALVGCVYRLGAGFGPR
;
A
#
# COMPACT_ATOMS: atom_id res chain seq x y z
N MET A 1 -35.00 5.73 -9.31
CA MET A 1 -34.93 4.28 -9.03
C MET A 1 -34.07 3.64 -10.11
N SER A 2 -32.76 3.54 -9.90
CA SER A 2 -31.85 2.86 -10.82
C SER A 2 -31.81 1.38 -10.47
N SER A 3 -32.35 0.56 -11.34
CA SER A 3 -32.29 -0.90 -11.26
C SER A 3 -30.84 -1.36 -11.40
N ARG A 4 -30.31 -2.03 -10.37
CA ARG A 4 -29.08 -2.81 -10.51
C ARG A 4 -29.26 -3.84 -11.62
N PRO A 5 -28.33 -3.96 -12.57
CA PRO A 5 -28.37 -5.10 -13.48
C PRO A 5 -28.15 -6.38 -12.65
N SER A 6 -29.08 -7.31 -12.77
CA SER A 6 -28.98 -8.63 -12.18
C SER A 6 -27.77 -9.34 -12.78
N GLU A 7 -26.68 -9.47 -12.01
CA GLU A 7 -25.59 -10.39 -12.37
C GLU A 7 -26.15 -11.81 -12.45
N PRO A 8 -25.82 -12.60 -13.50
CA PRO A 8 -26.22 -13.99 -13.56
C PRO A 8 -25.65 -14.73 -12.35
N ALA A 9 -26.52 -15.42 -11.62
CA ALA A 9 -26.15 -16.26 -10.51
C ALA A 9 -25.07 -17.25 -10.97
N LEU A 10 -23.83 -17.06 -10.50
CA LEU A 10 -22.75 -18.03 -10.71
C LEU A 10 -23.14 -19.30 -9.97
N SER A 11 -23.42 -20.37 -10.70
CA SER A 11 -23.77 -21.69 -10.16
C SER A 11 -22.61 -22.36 -9.40
N VAL A 12 -21.46 -21.72 -9.30
CA VAL A 12 -20.27 -22.19 -8.61
C VAL A 12 -19.74 -21.07 -7.72
N THR A 13 -19.63 -21.34 -6.41
CA THR A 13 -19.00 -20.42 -5.45
C THR A 13 -17.52 -20.24 -5.82
N PRO A 14 -17.08 -19.00 -6.12
CA PRO A 14 -15.70 -18.77 -6.49
C PRO A 14 -14.75 -19.05 -5.31
N ARG A 15 -13.55 -19.55 -5.62
CA ARG A 15 -12.52 -19.74 -4.58
C ARG A 15 -12.08 -18.38 -4.02
N ILE A 16 -11.92 -18.31 -2.70
CA ILE A 16 -11.50 -17.07 -2.00
C ILE A 16 -10.23 -16.48 -2.63
N GLY A 17 -9.20 -17.30 -2.88
CA GLY A 17 -7.95 -16.83 -3.50
C GLY A 17 -8.15 -16.19 -4.86
N TYR A 18 -9.10 -16.68 -5.67
CA TYR A 18 -9.45 -16.07 -6.95
C TYR A 18 -10.08 -14.67 -6.77
N VAL A 19 -11.01 -14.56 -5.82
CA VAL A 19 -11.67 -13.28 -5.51
C VAL A 19 -10.67 -12.27 -4.96
N VAL A 20 -9.80 -12.68 -4.03
CA VAL A 20 -8.73 -11.84 -3.48
C VAL A 20 -7.79 -11.35 -4.59
N GLY A 21 -7.39 -12.22 -5.51
CA GLY A 21 -6.54 -11.81 -6.64
C GLY A 21 -7.22 -10.84 -7.60
N ARG A 22 -8.53 -10.96 -7.82
CA ARG A 22 -9.30 -9.96 -8.59
C ARG A 22 -9.38 -8.63 -7.86
N LEU A 23 -9.63 -8.68 -6.56
CA LEU A 23 -9.72 -7.51 -5.70
C LEU A 23 -8.39 -6.75 -5.67
N ASP A 24 -7.27 -7.45 -5.48
CA ASP A 24 -5.92 -6.84 -5.51
C ASP A 24 -5.67 -6.08 -6.82
N ARG A 25 -5.99 -6.69 -7.96
CA ARG A 25 -5.83 -6.01 -9.26
C ARG A 25 -6.72 -4.77 -9.40
N ALA A 26 -7.96 -4.84 -8.92
CA ALA A 26 -8.88 -3.71 -8.95
C ALA A 26 -8.40 -2.57 -8.05
N ILE A 27 -8.00 -2.86 -6.82
CA ILE A 27 -7.46 -1.88 -5.86
C ILE A 27 -6.21 -1.20 -6.43
N ARG A 28 -5.27 -1.96 -7.00
CA ARG A 28 -4.05 -1.39 -7.60
C ARG A 28 -4.34 -0.45 -8.75
N ARG A 29 -5.32 -0.79 -9.60
CA ARG A 29 -5.74 0.08 -10.70
C ARG A 29 -6.33 1.39 -10.18
N GLU A 30 -7.23 1.32 -9.19
CA GLU A 30 -7.84 2.50 -8.59
C GLU A 30 -6.78 3.38 -7.89
N ILE A 31 -5.90 2.79 -7.08
CA ILE A 31 -4.80 3.53 -6.44
C ILE A 31 -3.91 4.20 -7.49
N SER A 32 -3.56 3.50 -8.57
CA SER A 32 -2.74 4.06 -9.65
C SER A 32 -3.37 5.33 -10.25
N ALA A 33 -4.68 5.30 -10.49
CA ALA A 33 -5.39 6.47 -11.00
C ALA A 33 -5.46 7.63 -9.98
N LEU A 34 -5.65 7.30 -8.70
CA LEU A 34 -5.76 8.30 -7.63
C LEU A 34 -4.44 9.00 -7.31
N VAL A 35 -3.31 8.31 -7.41
CA VAL A 35 -2.00 8.88 -7.05
C VAL A 35 -1.26 9.51 -8.24
N ALA A 36 -1.67 9.19 -9.48
CA ALA A 36 -1.07 9.73 -10.70
C ALA A 36 -1.07 11.28 -10.76
N PRO A 37 -2.14 12.01 -10.36
CA PRO A 37 -2.14 13.47 -10.34
C PRO A 37 -1.08 14.09 -9.42
N PHE A 38 -0.58 13.32 -8.45
CA PHE A 38 0.49 13.74 -7.53
C PHE A 38 1.89 13.35 -8.03
N GLY A 39 2.01 12.82 -9.25
CA GLY A 39 3.27 12.36 -9.81
C GLY A 39 3.75 11.02 -9.22
N LEU A 40 2.87 10.26 -8.57
CA LEU A 40 3.20 9.00 -7.94
C LEU A 40 2.76 7.80 -8.79
N THR A 41 3.48 6.71 -8.62
CA THR A 41 3.09 5.36 -9.02
C THR A 41 2.71 4.55 -7.78
N VAL A 42 2.07 3.39 -7.96
CA VAL A 42 1.72 2.52 -6.82
C VAL A 42 2.96 2.15 -5.98
N PRO A 43 4.13 1.75 -6.57
CA PRO A 43 5.33 1.49 -5.77
C PRO A 43 5.82 2.71 -4.99
N LYS A 44 5.81 3.91 -5.58
CA LYS A 44 6.17 5.16 -4.89
C LYS A 44 5.24 5.44 -3.72
N TYR A 45 3.93 5.36 -3.93
CA TYR A 45 2.92 5.55 -2.88
C TYR A 45 3.08 4.53 -1.75
N THR A 46 3.28 3.25 -2.09
CA THR A 46 3.48 2.18 -1.10
C THR A 46 4.74 2.43 -0.26
N ALA A 47 5.84 2.83 -0.90
CA ALA A 47 7.09 3.16 -0.18
C ALA A 47 6.89 4.33 0.79
N LEU A 48 6.24 5.42 0.36
CA LEU A 48 5.94 6.57 1.22
C LEU A 48 5.03 6.18 2.39
N SER A 49 4.00 5.35 2.16
CA SER A 49 3.08 4.89 3.21
C SER A 49 3.80 4.07 4.28
N ILE A 50 4.71 3.17 3.89
CA ILE A 50 5.51 2.39 4.83
C ILE A 50 6.47 3.28 5.61
N LEU A 51 7.11 4.25 4.96
CA LEU A 51 8.04 5.19 5.61
C LEU A 51 7.36 6.13 6.60
N ARG A 52 6.08 6.47 6.38
CA ARG A 52 5.28 7.22 7.38
C ARG A 52 5.17 6.45 8.69
N ASP A 53 4.85 5.16 8.59
CA ASP A 53 4.58 4.34 9.76
C ASP A 53 5.89 3.80 10.39
N ARG A 54 6.95 3.72 9.58
CA ARG A 54 8.27 3.21 9.98
C ARG A 54 9.39 4.06 9.35
N PRO A 55 9.69 5.21 9.93
CA PRO A 55 10.79 6.04 9.46
C PRO A 55 12.15 5.37 9.72
N GLY A 56 13.14 5.70 8.92
CA GLY A 56 14.51 5.23 9.12
C GLY A 56 14.79 3.83 8.57
N LEU A 57 13.94 3.29 7.68
CA LEU A 57 14.22 2.01 7.03
C LEU A 57 15.36 2.16 6.01
N SER A 58 16.18 1.10 5.89
CA SER A 58 17.13 0.96 4.78
C SER A 58 16.42 0.55 3.48
N ASN A 59 17.11 0.72 2.35
CA ASN A 59 16.61 0.25 1.06
C ASN A 59 16.21 -1.24 1.09
N ALA A 60 17.05 -2.10 1.67
CA ALA A 60 16.77 -3.54 1.74
C ALA A 60 15.55 -3.86 2.62
N GLN A 61 15.39 -3.16 3.75
CA GLN A 61 14.25 -3.32 4.63
C GLN A 61 12.95 -2.85 3.97
N LEU A 62 12.99 -1.73 3.25
CA LEU A 62 11.85 -1.21 2.53
C LEU A 62 11.45 -2.10 1.35
N ALA A 63 12.44 -2.58 0.57
CA ALA A 63 12.23 -3.51 -0.52
C ALA A 63 11.50 -4.79 -0.08
N ARG A 64 11.91 -5.36 1.05
CA ARG A 64 11.26 -6.54 1.64
C ARG A 64 9.80 -6.28 1.97
N ARG A 65 9.49 -5.11 2.54
CA ARG A 65 8.10 -4.74 2.91
C ARG A 65 7.22 -4.44 1.70
N CYS A 66 7.82 -3.95 0.62
CA CYS A 66 7.12 -3.68 -0.64
C CYS A 66 7.05 -4.90 -1.56
N TYR A 67 7.63 -6.03 -1.16
CA TYR A 67 7.72 -7.26 -1.98
C TYR A 67 8.36 -7.05 -3.34
N VAL A 68 9.40 -6.23 -3.38
CA VAL A 68 10.22 -5.96 -4.57
C VAL A 68 11.68 -6.26 -4.29
N THR A 69 12.50 -6.33 -5.34
CA THR A 69 13.94 -6.48 -5.19
C THR A 69 14.58 -5.20 -4.63
N PRO A 70 15.72 -5.29 -3.93
CA PRO A 70 16.45 -4.10 -3.50
C PRO A 70 16.85 -3.18 -4.66
N GLN A 71 17.12 -3.74 -5.84
CA GLN A 71 17.42 -2.96 -7.05
C GLN A 71 16.20 -2.14 -7.50
N SER A 72 15.03 -2.76 -7.62
CA SER A 72 13.79 -2.06 -7.98
C SER A 72 13.43 -0.99 -6.94
N MET A 73 13.62 -1.28 -5.66
CA MET A 73 13.38 -0.29 -4.61
C MET A 73 14.35 0.89 -4.71
N ASN A 74 15.62 0.62 -5.03
CA ASN A 74 16.59 1.71 -5.20
C ASN A 74 16.19 2.66 -6.33
N GLU A 75 15.65 2.18 -7.43
CA GLU A 75 15.12 3.01 -8.52
C GLU A 75 13.95 3.87 -8.05
N VAL A 76 13.04 3.30 -7.26
CA VAL A 76 11.93 4.03 -6.63
C VAL A 76 12.45 5.15 -5.71
N LEU A 77 13.44 4.84 -4.87
CA LEU A 77 14.01 5.80 -3.93
C LEU A 77 14.77 6.93 -4.63
N ILE A 78 15.52 6.63 -5.69
CA ILE A 78 16.18 7.66 -6.51
C ILE A 78 15.14 8.64 -7.07
N ALA A 79 14.04 8.13 -7.62
CA ALA A 79 12.98 8.98 -8.15
C ALA A 79 12.28 9.80 -7.06
N LEU A 80 11.98 9.20 -5.91
CA LEU A 80 11.35 9.91 -4.77
C LEU A 80 12.26 11.01 -4.20
N GLU A 81 13.56 10.77 -4.13
CA GLU A 81 14.53 11.75 -3.66
C GLU A 81 14.67 12.91 -4.67
N ALA A 82 14.73 12.60 -5.98
CA ALA A 82 14.73 13.61 -7.03
C ALA A 82 13.45 14.48 -7.02
N ASP A 83 12.30 13.88 -6.69
CA ASP A 83 11.03 14.60 -6.52
C ASP A 83 10.96 15.39 -5.18
N GLY A 84 11.97 15.26 -4.31
CA GLY A 84 12.03 15.93 -3.01
C GLY A 84 11.06 15.38 -1.97
N LEU A 85 10.62 14.13 -2.10
CA LEU A 85 9.61 13.51 -1.23
C LEU A 85 10.22 12.70 -0.08
N ILE A 86 11.49 12.32 -0.22
CA ILE A 86 12.25 11.63 0.82
C ILE A 86 13.63 12.27 1.02
N VAL A 87 14.22 11.95 2.16
CA VAL A 87 15.60 12.29 2.51
C VAL A 87 16.34 11.01 2.86
N ARG A 88 17.55 10.85 2.34
CA ARG A 88 18.47 9.78 2.73
C ARG A 88 19.54 10.34 3.63
N SER A 89 19.80 9.70 4.75
CA SER A 89 20.85 10.08 5.68
C SER A 89 21.60 8.87 6.21
N PRO A 90 22.89 9.02 6.61
CA PRO A 90 23.60 7.95 7.29
C PRO A 90 22.90 7.59 8.59
N ALA A 91 22.79 6.28 8.91
CA ALA A 91 22.29 5.83 10.22
C ALA A 91 23.21 6.31 11.33
N ALA A 92 22.63 6.80 12.43
CA ALA A 92 23.38 7.39 13.56
C ALA A 92 24.41 6.42 14.20
N ASN A 93 24.15 5.10 14.11
CA ASN A 93 24.97 4.05 14.77
C ASN A 93 25.72 3.14 13.80
N HIS A 94 25.50 3.26 12.49
CA HIS A 94 26.09 2.38 11.47
C HIS A 94 26.46 3.19 10.23
N GLY A 95 27.67 3.72 10.15
CA GLY A 95 28.13 4.63 9.09
C GLY A 95 28.06 4.14 7.63
N ARG A 96 27.66 2.88 7.38
CA ARG A 96 27.45 2.32 6.04
C ARG A 96 25.96 2.12 5.70
N VAL A 97 25.06 2.23 6.68
CA VAL A 97 23.63 2.06 6.46
C VAL A 97 23.02 3.44 6.18
N VAL A 98 22.31 3.56 5.08
CA VAL A 98 21.54 4.75 4.72
C VAL A 98 20.11 4.53 5.15
N GLU A 99 19.60 5.41 5.97
CA GLU A 99 18.21 5.47 6.41
C GLU A 99 17.41 6.41 5.50
N VAL A 100 16.16 6.04 5.27
CA VAL A 100 15.22 6.79 4.43
C VAL A 100 14.09 7.32 5.28
N THR A 101 13.80 8.59 5.16
CA THR A 101 12.68 9.26 5.84
C THR A 101 11.89 10.13 4.88
N LEU A 102 10.62 10.42 5.22
CA LEU A 102 9.82 11.37 4.47
C LEU A 102 10.35 12.80 4.68
N SER A 103 10.41 13.58 3.60
CA SER A 103 10.51 15.03 3.69
C SER A 103 9.18 15.64 4.14
N GLU A 104 9.16 16.94 4.47
CA GLU A 104 7.90 17.65 4.75
C GLU A 104 6.96 17.58 3.54
N ARG A 105 7.49 17.87 2.34
CA ARG A 105 6.73 17.74 1.09
C ARG A 105 6.20 16.30 0.88
N GLY A 106 7.01 15.29 1.21
CA GLY A 106 6.59 13.88 1.13
C GLY A 106 5.40 13.58 2.03
N ARG A 107 5.40 14.14 3.26
CA ARG A 107 4.26 14.01 4.18
C ARG A 107 2.99 14.67 3.64
N GLU A 108 3.10 15.88 3.08
CA GLU A 108 1.97 16.61 2.51
C GLU A 108 1.36 15.89 1.32
N VAL A 109 2.19 15.43 0.37
CA VAL A 109 1.75 14.68 -0.81
C VAL A 109 1.11 13.36 -0.40
N LEU A 110 1.72 12.61 0.52
CA LEU A 110 1.17 11.36 1.03
C LEU A 110 -0.18 11.57 1.70
N ALA A 111 -0.34 12.61 2.54
CA ALA A 111 -1.60 12.91 3.19
C ALA A 111 -2.72 13.21 2.18
N ALA A 112 -2.41 13.89 1.08
CA ALA A 112 -3.37 14.14 0.02
C ALA A 112 -3.78 12.85 -0.71
N CYS A 113 -2.82 11.97 -1.02
CA CYS A 113 -3.09 10.65 -1.59
C CYS A 113 -3.92 9.78 -0.65
N ASP A 114 -3.58 9.75 0.64
CA ASP A 114 -4.29 8.95 1.64
C ASP A 114 -5.76 9.35 1.76
N ARG A 115 -6.08 10.63 1.66
CA ARG A 115 -7.50 11.06 1.63
C ARG A 115 -8.26 10.47 0.46
N ALA A 116 -7.67 10.46 -0.73
CA ALA A 116 -8.30 9.90 -1.93
C ALA A 116 -8.44 8.37 -1.83
N VAL A 117 -7.40 7.68 -1.35
CA VAL A 117 -7.41 6.23 -1.15
C VAL A 117 -8.41 5.82 -0.07
N THR A 118 -8.46 6.55 1.05
CA THR A 118 -9.44 6.31 2.12
C THR A 118 -10.87 6.46 1.60
N HIS A 119 -11.12 7.46 0.75
CA HIS A 119 -12.44 7.63 0.14
C HIS A 119 -12.82 6.43 -0.74
N MET A 120 -11.90 5.95 -1.55
CA MET A 120 -12.08 4.75 -2.39
C MET A 120 -12.32 3.50 -1.55
N GLU A 121 -11.55 3.28 -0.48
CA GLU A 121 -11.74 2.15 0.43
C GLU A 121 -13.09 2.20 1.14
N ASN A 122 -13.51 3.37 1.60
CA ASN A 122 -14.83 3.56 2.21
C ASN A 122 -15.96 3.24 1.24
N ALA A 123 -15.84 3.63 -0.03
CA ALA A 123 -16.80 3.27 -1.06
C ALA A 123 -16.81 1.75 -1.34
N MET A 124 -15.64 1.13 -1.39
CA MET A 124 -15.50 -0.32 -1.56
C MET A 124 -16.16 -1.12 -0.42
N LEU A 125 -16.09 -0.60 0.79
CA LEU A 125 -16.58 -1.25 2.01
C LEU A 125 -17.94 -0.68 2.48
N ALA A 126 -18.68 -0.01 1.59
CA ALA A 126 -19.91 0.72 1.96
C ALA A 126 -21.01 -0.17 2.57
N ASP A 127 -21.05 -1.46 2.18
CA ASP A 127 -22.04 -2.42 2.70
C ASP A 127 -21.66 -3.03 4.05
N LEU A 128 -20.49 -2.68 4.61
CA LEU A 128 -20.01 -3.17 5.91
C LEU A 128 -20.05 -2.07 6.96
N ASP A 129 -20.58 -2.40 8.13
CA ASP A 129 -20.44 -1.59 9.33
C ASP A 129 -19.01 -1.71 9.92
N ASP A 130 -18.70 -0.97 10.98
CA ASP A 130 -17.38 -0.96 11.60
C ASP A 130 -16.96 -2.34 12.12
N ALA A 131 -17.92 -3.11 12.67
CA ALA A 131 -17.66 -4.47 13.14
C ALA A 131 -17.34 -5.41 11.97
N GLY A 132 -18.08 -5.32 10.87
CA GLY A 132 -17.85 -6.09 9.65
C GLY A 132 -16.52 -5.74 8.99
N ARG A 133 -16.14 -4.47 8.95
CA ARG A 133 -14.82 -4.02 8.44
C ARG A 133 -13.69 -4.58 9.28
N LYS A 134 -13.83 -4.54 10.60
CA LYS A 134 -12.83 -5.11 11.51
C LYS A 134 -12.70 -6.63 11.33
N GLN A 135 -13.81 -7.35 11.25
CA GLN A 135 -13.80 -8.80 11.02
C GLN A 135 -13.13 -9.18 9.70
N LEU A 136 -13.42 -8.44 8.63
CA LEU A 136 -12.78 -8.63 7.32
C LEU A 136 -11.26 -8.41 7.40
N LEU A 137 -10.84 -7.32 8.02
CA LEU A 137 -9.41 -7.02 8.20
C LEU A 137 -8.71 -8.11 9.00
N ASP A 138 -9.26 -8.51 10.15
CA ASP A 138 -8.69 -9.54 11.02
C ASP A 138 -8.58 -10.90 10.27
N ALA A 139 -9.59 -11.25 9.48
CA ALA A 139 -9.59 -12.47 8.67
C ALA A 139 -8.49 -12.44 7.59
N LEU A 140 -8.37 -11.33 6.84
CA LEU A 140 -7.35 -11.17 5.80
C LEU A 140 -5.94 -11.18 6.39
N VAL A 141 -5.71 -10.46 7.49
CA VAL A 141 -4.43 -10.46 8.22
C VAL A 141 -4.08 -11.86 8.70
N GLY A 142 -5.04 -12.60 9.24
CA GLY A 142 -4.86 -14.00 9.65
C GLY A 142 -4.43 -14.90 8.48
N CYS A 143 -5.01 -14.72 7.30
CA CYS A 143 -4.61 -15.45 6.09
C CYS A 143 -3.16 -15.11 5.68
N VAL A 144 -2.78 -13.84 5.71
CA VAL A 144 -1.42 -13.39 5.40
C VAL A 144 -0.39 -14.08 6.31
N TYR A 145 -0.64 -14.11 7.63
CA TYR A 145 0.25 -14.78 8.57
C TYR A 145 0.35 -16.30 8.34
N ARG A 146 -0.77 -16.97 8.08
CA ARG A 146 -0.78 -18.43 7.84
C ARG A 146 -0.03 -18.82 6.56
N LEU A 147 0.00 -17.96 5.58
CA LEU A 147 0.77 -18.18 4.35
C LEU A 147 2.24 -17.71 4.45
N GLY A 148 2.69 -17.29 5.64
CA GLY A 148 4.08 -16.84 5.85
C GLY A 148 4.42 -15.51 5.18
N ALA A 149 3.42 -14.77 4.72
CA ALA A 149 3.58 -13.46 4.09
C ALA A 149 3.42 -12.30 5.10
N GLY A 150 3.45 -12.60 6.39
CA GLY A 150 3.26 -11.62 7.47
C GLY A 150 4.41 -10.63 7.55
N PHE A 151 4.08 -9.40 7.90
CA PHE A 151 5.07 -8.45 8.40
C PHE A 151 5.63 -9.02 9.70
N GLY A 152 6.95 -9.08 9.85
CA GLY A 152 7.58 -9.57 11.07
C GLY A 152 7.02 -8.88 12.33
N PRO A 153 7.26 -9.45 13.52
CA PRO A 153 6.67 -8.96 14.76
C PRO A 153 6.89 -7.46 14.93
N ARG A 154 5.85 -6.80 15.43
CA ARG A 154 5.88 -5.37 15.80
C ARG A 154 6.86 -5.14 16.94
#